data_1199dd30eb79acb6baaa01ea5cf05a55
#
_entry.id   1199dd30eb79acb6baaa01ea5cf05a55
#
_cell.length_a   1.000
_cell.length_b   1.000
_cell.length_c   1.000
_cell.angle_alpha   90.00
_cell.angle_beta   90.00
_cell.angle_gamma   90.00
#
_symmetry.space_group_name_H-M   'P 1'
#
loop_
_entity.id
_entity.type
_entity.pdbx_description
1 polymer ?
#
loop_
_entity_poly.entity_id
_entity_poly.type
_entity_poly.pdbx_seq_one_letter_code
_entity_poly.pdbx_strand_id
1 'polypeptide(L)'
;MSLEKKNFISQYNKGLPQILKKNLIADIETPFSSLLKISKSEKYSFLLESVEGGSKRGRYSLLGCDPDLIWTVEKGKAKIKYLDHNFDYKLDQKPIHSLKELVKISKFKNNE
;
A
#
# COMPACT_ATOMS: atom_id res chain seq x y z
N MET A 1 -5.94 24.33 -16.96
CA MET A 1 -5.79 23.33 -15.88
C MET A 1 -6.97 22.34 -15.99
N SER A 2 -6.67 21.02 -16.08
CA SER A 2 -7.72 20.02 -16.23
C SER A 2 -8.66 19.97 -15.02
N LEU A 3 -9.90 19.52 -15.24
CA LEU A 3 -10.91 19.37 -14.17
C LEU A 3 -10.40 18.45 -13.05
N GLU A 4 -9.72 17.35 -13.40
CA GLU A 4 -9.11 16.41 -12.47
C GLU A 4 -8.09 17.09 -11.55
N LYS A 5 -7.24 17.95 -12.10
CA LYS A 5 -6.25 18.68 -11.29
C LYS A 5 -6.91 19.67 -10.32
N LYS A 6 -7.99 20.33 -10.75
CA LYS A 6 -8.77 21.23 -9.86
C LYS A 6 -9.41 20.46 -8.71
N ASN A 7 -10.01 19.31 -9.00
CA ASN A 7 -10.62 18.45 -7.99
C ASN A 7 -9.57 17.93 -7.01
N PHE A 8 -8.43 17.47 -7.51
CA PHE A 8 -7.32 17.04 -6.67
C PHE A 8 -6.88 18.14 -5.70
N ILE A 9 -6.59 19.35 -6.19
CA ILE A 9 -6.16 20.48 -5.35
C ILE A 9 -7.23 20.84 -4.31
N SER A 10 -8.51 20.85 -4.71
CA SER A 10 -9.61 21.14 -3.79
C SER A 10 -9.70 20.14 -2.64
N GLN A 11 -9.55 18.85 -2.93
CA GLN A 11 -9.57 17.81 -1.90
C GLN A 11 -8.30 17.81 -1.04
N TYR A 12 -7.14 18.05 -1.66
CA TYR A 12 -5.86 18.18 -0.96
C TYR A 12 -5.90 19.31 0.07
N ASN A 13 -6.42 20.48 -0.31
CA ASN A 13 -6.54 21.63 0.58
C ASN A 13 -7.52 21.39 1.75
N LYS A 14 -8.44 20.43 1.62
CA LYS A 14 -9.33 19.99 2.70
C LYS A 14 -8.71 18.90 3.58
N GLY A 15 -7.47 18.49 3.33
CA GLY A 15 -6.83 17.39 4.05
C GLY A 15 -7.46 16.02 3.83
N LEU A 16 -8.20 15.85 2.72
CA LEU A 16 -8.84 14.58 2.41
C LEU A 16 -7.85 13.60 1.75
N PRO A 17 -7.86 12.32 2.14
CA PRO A 17 -7.02 11.31 1.51
C PRO A 17 -7.41 11.10 0.06
N GLN A 18 -6.40 10.89 -0.80
CA GLN A 18 -6.61 10.74 -2.23
C GLN A 18 -5.72 9.63 -2.81
N ILE A 19 -6.18 9.02 -3.91
CA ILE A 19 -5.40 8.05 -4.69
C ILE A 19 -5.09 8.66 -6.06
N LEU A 20 -3.81 8.77 -6.38
CA LEU A 20 -3.36 9.11 -7.72
C LEU A 20 -3.13 7.83 -8.52
N LYS A 21 -3.71 7.77 -9.72
CA LYS A 21 -3.55 6.64 -10.64
C LYS A 21 -2.88 7.08 -11.93
N LYS A 22 -1.98 6.24 -12.43
CA LYS A 22 -1.40 6.38 -13.75
C LYS A 22 -1.36 5.01 -14.42
N ASN A 23 -1.97 4.91 -15.60
CA ASN A 23 -1.88 3.70 -16.41
C ASN A 23 -0.63 3.78 -17.29
N LEU A 24 0.16 2.74 -17.28
CA LEU A 24 1.35 2.61 -18.11
C LEU A 24 1.22 1.37 -18.99
N ILE A 25 1.71 1.47 -20.22
CA ILE A 25 1.87 0.30 -21.09
C ILE A 25 3.09 -0.48 -20.59
N ALA A 26 2.91 -1.77 -20.34
CA ALA A 26 3.93 -2.64 -19.79
C ALA A 26 4.02 -3.99 -20.54
N ASP A 27 3.82 -3.97 -21.85
CA ASP A 27 3.72 -5.18 -22.69
C ASP A 27 4.98 -6.05 -22.64
N ILE A 28 6.13 -5.45 -22.38
CA ILE A 28 7.43 -6.13 -22.28
C ILE A 28 7.87 -6.40 -20.83
N GLU A 29 7.06 -6.00 -19.84
CA GLU A 29 7.40 -6.18 -18.44
C GLU A 29 6.72 -7.42 -17.86
N THR A 30 7.44 -8.09 -16.97
CA THR A 30 6.86 -9.08 -16.05
C THR A 30 6.64 -8.45 -14.68
N PRO A 31 5.79 -9.02 -13.80
CA PRO A 31 5.67 -8.55 -12.42
C PRO A 31 7.02 -8.51 -11.70
N PHE A 32 7.86 -9.52 -11.92
CA PHE A 32 9.20 -9.58 -11.32
C PHE A 32 10.15 -8.51 -11.88
N SER A 33 10.19 -8.29 -13.19
CA SER A 33 11.02 -7.23 -13.78
C SER A 33 10.58 -5.83 -13.32
N SER A 34 9.28 -5.62 -13.18
CA SER A 34 8.72 -4.38 -12.65
C SER A 34 9.14 -4.17 -11.19
N LEU A 35 9.06 -5.22 -10.35
CA LEU A 35 9.52 -5.16 -8.97
C LEU A 35 11.00 -4.77 -8.90
N LEU A 36 11.86 -5.39 -9.68
CA LEU A 36 13.30 -5.08 -9.71
C LEU A 36 13.56 -3.61 -10.09
N LYS A 37 12.74 -3.04 -10.98
CA LYS A 37 12.88 -1.64 -11.39
C LYS A 37 12.49 -0.65 -10.28
N ILE A 38 11.39 -0.91 -9.57
CA ILE A 38 10.91 0.00 -8.52
C ILE A 38 11.64 -0.17 -7.20
N SER A 39 12.16 -1.37 -6.91
CA SER A 39 12.80 -1.69 -5.62
C SER A 39 14.31 -1.44 -5.57
N LYS A 40 14.90 -0.84 -6.61
CA LYS A 40 16.37 -0.67 -6.75
C LYS A 40 17.07 -0.02 -5.54
N SER A 41 16.40 0.83 -4.80
CA SER A 41 16.92 1.53 -3.63
C SER A 41 16.12 1.28 -2.35
N GLU A 42 15.05 0.49 -2.44
CA GLU A 42 14.10 0.32 -1.34
C GLU A 42 14.41 -0.91 -0.51
N LYS A 43 14.56 -0.72 0.80
CA LYS A 43 14.83 -1.80 1.74
C LYS A 43 13.67 -2.79 1.88
N TYR A 44 12.44 -2.32 1.68
CA TYR A 44 11.24 -3.11 1.82
C TYR A 44 10.41 -3.03 0.55
N SER A 45 10.18 -4.17 -0.05
CA SER A 45 9.32 -4.33 -1.23
C SER A 45 8.63 -5.69 -1.17
N PHE A 46 7.50 -5.80 -1.86
CA PHE A 46 6.77 -7.06 -1.97
C PHE A 46 6.22 -7.28 -3.37
N LEU A 47 6.04 -8.54 -3.71
CA LEU A 47 5.31 -9.00 -4.88
C LEU A 47 4.33 -10.09 -4.45
N LEU A 48 3.06 -9.88 -4.71
CA LEU A 48 2.00 -10.87 -4.56
C LEU A 48 1.50 -11.26 -5.95
N GLU A 49 1.57 -12.53 -6.25
CA GLU A 49 1.06 -13.08 -7.50
C GLU A 49 -0.15 -13.96 -7.24
N SER A 50 -1.19 -13.76 -8.03
CA SER A 50 -2.36 -14.61 -8.01
C SER A 50 -2.03 -15.92 -8.72
N VAL A 51 -2.08 -17.04 -8.00
CA VAL A 51 -1.94 -18.38 -8.54
C VAL A 51 -3.29 -19.07 -8.43
N GLU A 52 -3.99 -19.24 -9.56
CA GLU A 52 -5.15 -20.11 -9.61
C GLU A 52 -4.70 -21.55 -9.85
N GLY A 53 -5.27 -22.49 -9.11
CA GLY A 53 -5.00 -23.92 -9.31
C GLY A 53 -5.47 -24.38 -10.69
N GLY A 54 -4.57 -24.96 -11.50
CA GLY A 54 -4.84 -25.45 -12.83
C GLY A 54 -4.20 -24.64 -13.96
N SER A 55 -4.76 -24.76 -15.16
CA SER A 55 -4.21 -24.13 -16.39
C SER A 55 -4.46 -22.62 -16.52
N LYS A 56 -5.24 -22.02 -15.63
CA LYS A 56 -5.53 -20.59 -15.64
C LYS A 56 -4.50 -19.83 -14.81
N ARG A 57 -3.77 -18.91 -15.44
CA ARG A 57 -2.89 -17.98 -14.74
C ARG A 57 -3.73 -16.97 -13.96
N GLY A 58 -3.29 -16.62 -12.76
CA GLY A 58 -3.86 -15.53 -12.01
C GLY A 58 -3.85 -14.23 -12.82
N ARG A 59 -4.91 -13.43 -12.69
CA ARG A 59 -5.15 -12.26 -13.53
C ARG A 59 -4.38 -11.02 -13.08
N TYR A 60 -4.02 -10.96 -11.81
CA TYR A 60 -3.42 -9.76 -11.22
C TYR A 60 -2.19 -10.11 -10.39
N SER A 61 -1.21 -9.23 -10.48
CA SER A 61 -0.09 -9.17 -9.54
C SER A 61 -0.08 -7.82 -8.84
N LEU A 62 0.24 -7.80 -7.56
CA LEU A 62 0.38 -6.60 -6.75
C LEU A 62 1.82 -6.48 -6.30
N LEU A 63 2.41 -5.34 -6.52
CA LEU A 63 3.76 -5.04 -6.05
C LEU A 63 3.78 -3.70 -5.35
N GLY A 64 4.64 -3.55 -4.36
CA GLY A 64 4.78 -2.32 -3.61
C GLY A 64 6.16 -2.18 -2.99
N CYS A 65 6.50 -0.95 -2.69
CA CYS A 65 7.74 -0.56 -2.02
C CYS A 65 7.49 0.67 -1.14
N ASP A 66 8.51 1.09 -0.40
CA ASP A 66 8.52 2.29 0.42
C ASP A 66 7.33 2.36 1.41
N PRO A 67 7.26 1.41 2.37
CA PRO A 67 6.20 1.43 3.37
C PRO A 67 6.40 2.60 4.35
N ASP A 68 5.32 3.19 4.81
CA ASP A 68 5.29 4.20 5.86
C ASP A 68 5.43 3.60 7.27
N LEU A 69 4.99 2.35 7.44
CA LEU A 69 5.10 1.62 8.69
C LEU A 69 5.30 0.11 8.49
N ILE A 70 5.83 -0.54 9.52
CA ILE A 70 5.95 -2.00 9.60
C ILE A 70 5.27 -2.47 10.89
N TRP A 71 4.26 -3.31 10.72
CA TRP A 71 3.60 -4.01 11.82
C TRP A 71 4.13 -5.43 11.93
N THR A 72 4.52 -5.82 13.13
CA THR A 72 5.05 -7.17 13.41
C THR A 72 4.45 -7.74 14.68
N VAL A 73 4.50 -9.07 14.82
CA VAL A 73 4.19 -9.76 16.05
C VAL A 73 5.44 -10.50 16.54
N GLU A 74 5.89 -10.15 17.71
CA GLU A 74 7.03 -10.80 18.35
C GLU A 74 6.64 -11.25 19.76
N LYS A 75 6.89 -12.53 20.08
CA LYS A 75 6.57 -13.11 21.39
C LYS A 75 5.12 -12.83 21.84
N GLY A 76 4.16 -12.94 20.89
CA GLY A 76 2.74 -12.73 21.15
C GLY A 76 2.30 -11.27 21.34
N LYS A 77 3.17 -10.30 21.11
CA LYS A 77 2.85 -8.86 21.20
C LYS A 77 3.01 -8.18 19.86
N ALA A 78 2.02 -7.36 19.51
CA ALA A 78 2.11 -6.51 18.32
C ALA A 78 3.07 -5.34 18.55
N LYS A 79 3.82 -5.01 17.53
CA LYS A 79 4.72 -3.86 17.49
C LYS A 79 4.55 -3.13 16.18
N ILE A 80 4.69 -1.81 16.20
CA ILE A 80 4.74 -0.97 15.02
C ILE A 80 6.07 -0.23 14.99
N LYS A 81 6.69 -0.25 13.83
CA LYS A 81 7.82 0.61 13.49
C LYS A 81 7.36 1.57 12.41
N TYR A 82 7.30 2.84 12.76
CA TYR A 82 7.05 3.91 11.78
C TYR A 82 8.34 4.22 11.03
N LEU A 83 8.24 4.30 9.71
CA LEU A 83 9.32 4.70 8.81
C LEU A 83 9.12 6.15 8.36
N ASP A 84 7.88 6.61 8.31
CA ASP A 84 7.52 8.01 8.15
C ASP A 84 7.23 8.64 9.52
N HIS A 85 7.88 9.76 9.82
CA HIS A 85 7.79 10.47 11.10
C HIS A 85 6.45 11.22 11.31
N ASN A 86 5.58 11.24 10.31
CA ASN A 86 4.29 11.92 10.39
C ASN A 86 3.18 11.10 11.08
N PHE A 87 3.47 9.86 11.45
CA PHE A 87 2.51 8.96 12.08
C PHE A 87 2.98 8.56 13.48
N ASP A 88 2.12 8.72 14.47
CA ASP A 88 2.34 8.27 15.85
C ASP A 88 1.03 7.69 16.42
N TYR A 89 0.59 6.57 15.89
CA TYR A 89 -0.54 5.83 16.44
C TYR A 89 -0.07 4.82 17.48
N LYS A 90 -0.60 4.92 18.69
CA LYS A 90 -0.42 3.90 19.72
C LYS A 90 -1.51 2.84 19.55
N LEU A 91 -1.11 1.66 19.08
CA LEU A 91 -2.01 0.52 18.93
C LEU A 91 -1.93 -0.41 20.16
N ASP A 92 -3.01 -1.17 20.40
CA ASP A 92 -3.03 -2.24 21.39
C ASP A 92 -1.94 -3.28 21.08
N GLN A 93 -1.33 -3.84 22.13
CA GLN A 93 -0.30 -4.88 21.97
C GLN A 93 -0.88 -6.27 21.65
N LYS A 94 -2.19 -6.48 21.79
CA LYS A 94 -2.86 -7.72 21.39
C LYS A 94 -2.88 -7.86 19.86
N PRO A 95 -2.26 -8.89 19.28
CA PRO A 95 -2.01 -8.94 17.83
C PRO A 95 -3.25 -8.76 16.96
N ILE A 96 -4.30 -9.52 17.21
CA ILE A 96 -5.52 -9.48 16.39
C ILE A 96 -6.25 -8.14 16.54
N HIS A 97 -6.32 -7.61 17.75
CA HIS A 97 -6.96 -6.33 18.03
C HIS A 97 -6.19 -5.18 17.35
N SER A 98 -4.87 -5.15 17.54
CA SER A 98 -3.97 -4.21 16.90
C SER A 98 -4.08 -4.22 15.36
N LEU A 99 -4.12 -5.42 14.74
CA LEU A 99 -4.27 -5.52 13.29
C LEU A 99 -5.62 -4.98 12.81
N LYS A 100 -6.71 -5.29 13.53
CA LYS A 100 -8.04 -4.76 13.21
C LYS A 100 -8.09 -3.23 13.30
N GLU A 101 -7.47 -2.66 14.32
CA GLU A 101 -7.37 -1.20 14.46
C GLU A 101 -6.57 -0.59 13.30
N LEU A 102 -5.40 -1.16 12.98
CA LEU A 102 -4.56 -0.70 11.87
C LEU A 102 -5.31 -0.73 10.55
N VAL A 103 -6.01 -1.82 10.25
CA VAL A 103 -6.84 -1.92 9.03
C VAL A 103 -7.96 -0.88 9.04
N LYS A 104 -8.57 -0.61 10.19
CA LYS A 104 -9.66 0.37 10.31
C LYS A 104 -9.18 1.80 10.02
N ILE A 105 -8.04 2.20 10.58
CA ILE A 105 -7.48 3.55 10.35
C ILE A 105 -6.90 3.72 8.94
N SER A 106 -6.48 2.62 8.31
CA SER A 106 -5.93 2.63 6.94
C SER A 106 -7.02 2.58 5.86
N LYS A 107 -8.30 2.45 6.24
CA LYS A 107 -9.38 2.41 5.25
C LYS A 107 -9.52 3.75 4.54
N PHE A 108 -9.37 3.70 3.23
CA PHE A 108 -9.71 4.78 2.34
C PHE A 108 -11.22 4.74 2.02
N LYS A 109 -11.94 5.83 2.27
CA LYS A 109 -13.31 5.99 1.79
C LYS A 109 -13.22 6.61 0.39
N ASN A 110 -13.47 5.81 -0.63
CA ASN A 110 -13.74 6.36 -1.96
C ASN A 110 -15.04 7.17 -1.84
N ASN A 111 -14.95 8.46 -1.98
CA ASN A 111 -16.12 9.27 -2.30
C ASN A 111 -16.28 9.18 -3.83
N GLU A 112 -17.00 8.13 -4.30
CA GLU A 112 -17.52 8.10 -5.65
C GLU A 112 -18.60 9.17 -5.81
#